data_6a61942ccb84633a60fcccdcad474eb0
#
_entry.id   6a61942ccb84633a60fcccdcad474eb0
#
_cell.length_a   1.000
_cell.length_b   1.000
_cell.length_c   1.000
_cell.angle_alpha   90.00
_cell.angle_beta   90.00
_cell.angle_gamma   90.00
#
_symmetry.space_group_name_H-M   'P 1'
#
loop_
_entity.id
_entity.type
_entity.pdbx_description
1 polymer ?
#
loop_
_entity_poly.entity_id
_entity_poly.type
_entity_poly.pdbx_seq_one_letter_code
_entity_poly.pdbx_strand_id
1 'polypeptide(L)'
;MASLKDARLLLIYLTVYERLPDNASRLKLKSEQEAWLEQRKKAVRALADPTGGSMATLDQASKHMDLTDKRIENLSKRLGKMKK
;
A
#
# COMPACT_ATOMS: atom_id res chain seq x y z
N MET A 1 -7.59 -6.45 12.81
CA MET A 1 -7.82 -7.42 11.74
C MET A 1 -7.37 -6.83 10.41
N ALA A 2 -6.52 -7.53 9.66
CA ALA A 2 -6.09 -7.06 8.35
C ALA A 2 -7.27 -7.05 7.38
N SER A 3 -7.40 -6.00 6.60
CA SER A 3 -8.47 -5.92 5.60
C SER A 3 -8.16 -6.86 4.44
N LEU A 4 -9.21 -7.23 3.69
CA LEU A 4 -9.06 -8.04 2.49
C LEU A 4 -8.14 -7.35 1.48
N LYS A 5 -8.21 -6.02 1.41
CA LYS A 5 -7.36 -5.22 0.51
C LYS A 5 -5.90 -5.26 0.93
N ASP A 6 -5.62 -5.27 2.23
CA ASP A 6 -4.25 -5.41 2.72
C ASP A 6 -3.69 -6.79 2.38
N ALA A 7 -4.51 -7.83 2.45
CA ALA A 7 -4.10 -9.16 2.02
C ALA A 7 -3.77 -9.20 0.53
N ARG A 8 -4.58 -8.54 -0.31
CA ARG A 8 -4.30 -8.41 -1.74
C ARG A 8 -3.02 -7.66 -2.00
N LEU A 9 -2.81 -6.56 -1.28
CA LEU A 9 -1.60 -5.77 -1.42
C LEU A 9 -0.37 -6.61 -1.11
N LEU A 10 -0.42 -7.40 -0.03
CA LEU A 10 0.68 -8.27 0.33
C LEU A 10 0.96 -9.30 -0.75
N LEU A 11 -0.08 -9.92 -1.29
CA LEU A 11 0.07 -10.92 -2.36
C LEU A 11 0.73 -10.32 -3.60
N ILE A 12 0.26 -9.17 -4.07
CA ILE A 12 0.84 -8.55 -5.27
C ILE A 12 2.27 -8.08 -5.00
N TYR A 13 2.53 -7.55 -3.81
CA TYR A 13 3.87 -7.13 -3.41
C TYR A 13 4.84 -8.31 -3.44
N LEU A 14 4.48 -9.43 -2.82
CA LEU A 14 5.31 -10.63 -2.80
C LEU A 14 5.52 -11.19 -4.20
N THR A 15 4.50 -11.14 -5.05
CA THR A 15 4.63 -11.60 -6.42
C THR A 15 5.63 -10.76 -7.20
N VAL A 16 5.58 -9.44 -7.07
CA VAL A 16 6.55 -8.54 -7.70
C VAL A 16 7.96 -8.81 -7.13
N TYR A 17 8.04 -8.92 -5.81
CA TYR A 17 9.31 -9.17 -5.13
C TYR A 17 10.00 -10.44 -5.65
N GLU A 18 9.24 -11.52 -5.76
CA GLU A 18 9.77 -12.81 -6.23
C GLU A 18 10.24 -12.76 -7.69
N ARG A 19 9.64 -11.91 -8.50
CA ARG A 19 9.96 -11.81 -9.92
C ARG A 19 11.12 -10.87 -10.22
N LEU A 20 11.57 -10.11 -9.23
CA LEU A 20 12.72 -9.22 -9.42
C LEU A 20 14.00 -10.04 -9.57
N PRO A 21 14.89 -9.62 -10.48
CA PRO A 21 16.05 -10.44 -10.87
C PRO A 21 17.17 -10.50 -9.85
N ASP A 22 17.30 -9.51 -8.97
CA ASP A 22 18.44 -9.45 -8.07
C ASP A 22 18.07 -8.87 -6.71
N ASN A 23 19.00 -8.99 -5.76
CA ASN A 23 18.80 -8.51 -4.40
C ASN A 23 18.71 -6.99 -4.31
N ALA A 24 19.44 -6.27 -5.15
CA ALA A 24 19.42 -4.81 -5.15
C ALA A 24 18.02 -4.30 -5.50
N SER A 25 17.39 -4.87 -6.53
CA SER A 25 16.03 -4.51 -6.94
C SER A 25 15.03 -4.87 -5.85
N ARG A 26 15.20 -6.00 -5.20
CA ARG A 26 14.32 -6.45 -4.11
C ARG A 26 14.42 -5.52 -2.91
N LEU A 27 15.62 -5.12 -2.53
CA LEU A 27 15.83 -4.18 -1.43
C LEU A 27 15.23 -2.82 -1.75
N LYS A 28 15.35 -2.38 -2.99
CA LYS A 28 14.74 -1.12 -3.45
C LYS A 28 13.22 -1.17 -3.33
N LEU A 29 12.61 -2.26 -3.76
CA LEU A 29 11.16 -2.45 -3.64
C LEU A 29 10.74 -2.47 -2.18
N LYS A 30 11.50 -3.15 -1.33
CA LYS A 30 11.22 -3.22 0.11
C LYS A 30 11.24 -1.82 0.74
N SER A 31 12.28 -1.04 0.45
CA SER A 31 12.40 0.33 0.96
C SER A 31 11.25 1.20 0.47
N GLU A 32 10.88 1.08 -0.79
CA GLU A 32 9.78 1.80 -1.40
C GLU A 32 8.46 1.46 -0.71
N GLN A 33 8.24 0.17 -0.45
CA GLN A 33 7.03 -0.29 0.23
C GLN A 33 6.96 0.23 1.66
N GLU A 34 8.07 0.22 2.38
CA GLU A 34 8.11 0.74 3.74
C GLU A 34 7.81 2.24 3.77
N ALA A 35 8.38 3.00 2.83
CA ALA A 35 8.11 4.43 2.71
C ALA A 35 6.64 4.68 2.38
N TRP A 36 6.05 3.88 1.50
CA TRP A 36 4.65 4.00 1.15
C TRP A 36 3.74 3.71 2.35
N LEU A 37 4.07 2.68 3.14
CA LEU A 37 3.31 2.34 4.35
C LEU A 37 3.33 3.49 5.34
N GLU A 38 4.49 4.15 5.51
CA GLU A 38 4.60 5.32 6.37
C GLU A 38 3.77 6.49 5.83
N GLN A 39 3.80 6.72 4.53
CA GLN A 39 3.01 7.78 3.91
C GLN A 39 1.52 7.53 4.08
N ARG A 40 1.07 6.29 3.89
CA ARG A 40 -0.33 5.93 4.09
C ARG A 40 -0.74 6.20 5.54
N LYS A 41 0.09 5.76 6.48
CA LYS A 41 -0.16 5.95 7.91
C LYS A 41 -0.31 7.44 8.24
N LYS A 42 0.61 8.28 7.74
CA LYS A 42 0.57 9.72 7.96
C LYS A 42 -0.65 10.37 7.33
N ALA A 43 -0.98 9.97 6.10
CA ALA A 43 -2.14 10.53 5.39
C ALA A 43 -3.44 10.20 6.10
N VAL A 44 -3.59 8.97 6.59
CA VAL A 44 -4.77 8.55 7.33
C VAL A 44 -4.83 9.30 8.68
N ARG A 45 -3.70 9.40 9.36
CA ARG A 45 -3.63 10.09 10.65
C ARG A 45 -3.96 11.58 10.53
N ALA A 46 -3.62 12.20 9.42
CA ALA A 46 -3.91 13.61 9.17
C ALA A 46 -5.41 13.89 9.11
N LEU A 47 -6.23 12.88 8.86
CA LEU A 47 -7.69 13.00 8.85
C LEU A 47 -8.31 12.81 10.24
N ALA A 48 -7.50 12.53 11.26
CA ALA A 48 -8.01 12.34 12.60
C ALA A 48 -8.57 13.65 13.13
N ASP A 49 -9.80 13.58 13.70
CA ASP A 49 -10.45 14.72 14.31
C ASP A 49 -10.08 14.74 15.79
N PRO A 50 -9.43 15.79 16.29
CA PRO A 50 -9.07 15.86 17.71
C PRO A 50 -10.29 15.86 18.64
N THR A 51 -11.48 16.15 18.12
CA THR A 51 -12.73 16.08 18.91
C THR A 51 -13.35 14.69 18.91
N GLY A 52 -12.79 13.76 18.13
CA GLY A 52 -13.28 12.38 18.09
C GLY A 52 -14.56 12.18 17.29
N GLY A 53 -14.83 13.02 16.31
CA GLY A 53 -16.04 12.91 15.48
C GLY A 53 -16.06 11.63 14.65
N SER A 54 -17.25 11.04 14.49
CA SER A 54 -17.44 9.79 13.76
C SER A 54 -17.13 9.92 12.27
N MET A 55 -17.25 11.10 11.70
CA MET A 55 -16.93 11.35 10.29
C MET A 55 -15.43 11.17 10.02
N ALA A 56 -14.59 11.55 10.98
CA ALA A 56 -13.15 11.36 10.86
C ALA A 56 -12.79 9.88 10.72
N THR A 57 -13.47 9.01 11.44
CA THR A 57 -13.25 7.55 11.35
C THR A 57 -13.59 7.02 9.96
N LEU A 58 -14.72 7.48 9.39
CA LEU A 58 -15.13 7.08 8.05
C LEU A 58 -14.15 7.60 7.00
N ASP A 59 -13.70 8.85 7.14
CA ASP A 59 -12.74 9.47 6.22
C ASP A 59 -11.40 8.74 6.28
N GLN A 60 -10.96 8.35 7.46
CA GLN A 60 -9.72 7.59 7.64
C GLN A 60 -9.81 6.24 6.95
N ALA A 61 -10.91 5.51 7.13
CA ALA A 61 -11.11 4.22 6.49
C ALA A 61 -11.13 4.36 4.97
N SER A 62 -11.85 5.35 4.46
CA SER A 62 -11.93 5.62 3.03
C SER A 62 -10.57 5.95 2.43
N LYS A 63 -9.79 6.80 3.12
CA LYS A 63 -8.45 7.18 2.66
C LYS A 63 -7.51 5.98 2.63
N HIS A 64 -7.57 5.16 3.68
CA HIS A 64 -6.77 3.94 3.77
C HIS A 64 -7.04 3.01 2.57
N MET A 65 -8.32 2.80 2.27
CA MET A 65 -8.74 1.95 1.17
C MET A 65 -8.32 2.51 -0.19
N ASP A 66 -8.49 3.82 -0.37
CA ASP A 66 -8.14 4.48 -1.62
C ASP A 66 -6.64 4.38 -1.91
N LEU A 67 -5.81 4.67 -0.91
CA LEU A 67 -4.36 4.58 -1.05
C LEU A 67 -3.93 3.13 -1.33
N THR A 68 -4.56 2.18 -0.65
CA THR A 68 -4.26 0.75 -0.83
C THR A 68 -4.62 0.32 -2.26
N ASP A 69 -5.77 0.72 -2.77
CA ASP A 69 -6.19 0.41 -4.14
C ASP A 69 -5.21 0.98 -5.16
N LYS A 70 -4.78 2.22 -4.97
CA LYS A 70 -3.80 2.86 -5.85
C LYS A 70 -2.47 2.13 -5.85
N ARG A 71 -2.03 1.67 -4.69
CA ARG A 71 -0.79 0.90 -4.57
C ARG A 71 -0.90 -0.45 -5.27
N ILE A 72 -2.01 -1.15 -5.07
CA ILE A 72 -2.27 -2.42 -5.74
C ILE A 72 -2.22 -2.22 -7.26
N GLU A 73 -2.88 -1.18 -7.76
CA GLU A 73 -2.87 -0.86 -9.18
C GLU A 73 -1.46 -0.58 -9.68
N ASN A 74 -0.68 0.20 -8.94
CA ASN A 74 0.70 0.52 -9.28
C ASN A 74 1.55 -0.74 -9.39
N LEU A 75 1.48 -1.62 -8.39
CA LEU A 75 2.24 -2.86 -8.38
C LEU A 75 1.76 -3.81 -9.47
N SER A 76 0.46 -3.85 -9.75
CA SER A 76 -0.10 -4.67 -10.82
C SER A 76 0.44 -4.23 -12.19
N LYS A 77 0.55 -2.93 -12.41
CA LYS A 77 1.13 -2.39 -13.64
C LYS A 77 2.60 -2.78 -13.79
N ARG A 78 3.34 -2.72 -12.70
CA ARG A 78 4.75 -3.15 -12.70
C ARG A 78 4.87 -4.63 -13.04
N LEU A 79 4.01 -5.45 -12.46
CA LEU A 79 3.98 -6.88 -12.72
C LEU A 79 3.71 -7.16 -14.19
N GLY A 80 2.77 -6.43 -14.79
CA GLY A 80 2.46 -6.54 -16.20
C GLY A 80 3.65 -6.23 -17.10
N LYS A 81 4.45 -5.23 -16.72
CA LYS A 81 5.66 -4.86 -17.47
C LYS A 81 6.77 -5.87 -17.33
N MET A 82 6.78 -6.64 -16.24
CA MET A 82 7.79 -7.68 -16.00
C MET A 82 7.51 -8.95 -16.80
N LYS A 83 6.29 -9.13 -17.23
CA LYS A 83 5.91 -10.26 -18.09
C LYS A 83 6.37 -10.01 -19.51
N LYS A 84 7.05 -10.96 -20.05
CA LYS A 84 7.45 -10.96 -21.45
C LYS A 84 7.17 -12.30 -22.08
#